data_0f1fcdb55596e22a295b325c26821a9b
#
_entry.id   0f1fcdb55596e22a295b325c26821a9b
#
_cell.length_a   1.000
_cell.length_b   1.000
_cell.length_c   1.000
_cell.angle_alpha   90.00
_cell.angle_beta   90.00
_cell.angle_gamma   90.00
#
_symmetry.space_group_name_H-M   'P 1'
#
loop_
_entity.id
_entity.type
_entity.pdbx_description
1 polymer ?
#
loop_
_entity_poly.entity_id
_entity_poly.type
_entity_poly.pdbx_seq_one_letter_code
_entity_poly.pdbx_strand_id
1 'polypeptide(L)'
;MIMRLAQLLPAVVLLWPSVALSQSGTPDCFGDGSGTPCPCGNNDGPGAGCRNTTGVGCELFASGSNSISNDDLVLHATNALPGQPGLFFQGDGPVNGGNGMVFGDGLRCCGTNVVRLQIVSPDSNGTVSSTDSISGDGGVIPGDTRCYQFWYRDPSGGGACGAGFNLSNSFKVGWQL
;
A
#
# COMPACT_ATOMS: atom_id res chain seq x y z
N MET A 1 17.30 67.60 -19.22
CA MET A 1 17.57 66.17 -19.46
C MET A 1 17.65 65.47 -18.11
N ILE A 2 16.52 64.86 -17.66
CA ILE A 2 16.39 64.32 -16.28
C ILE A 2 16.56 62.80 -16.41
N MET A 3 17.69 62.29 -15.93
CA MET A 3 17.95 60.83 -15.81
C MET A 3 17.17 60.29 -14.61
N ARG A 4 16.21 59.37 -14.93
CA ARG A 4 15.54 58.55 -13.88
C ARG A 4 16.41 57.35 -13.58
N LEU A 5 16.91 57.28 -12.33
CA LEU A 5 17.51 56.06 -11.76
C LEU A 5 16.41 55.06 -11.51
N ALA A 6 16.43 53.91 -12.20
CA ALA A 6 15.61 52.75 -11.86
C ALA A 6 16.24 52.00 -10.68
N GLN A 7 15.54 51.98 -9.55
CA GLN A 7 15.93 51.15 -8.39
C GLN A 7 15.50 49.71 -8.66
N LEU A 8 16.46 48.81 -8.79
CA LEU A 8 16.25 47.34 -8.82
C LEU A 8 16.12 46.86 -7.37
N LEU A 9 14.91 46.46 -6.99
CA LEU A 9 14.66 45.76 -5.72
C LEU A 9 15.10 44.30 -5.84
N PRO A 10 15.86 43.75 -4.87
CA PRO A 10 16.25 42.36 -4.86
C PRO A 10 15.01 41.49 -4.56
N ALA A 11 14.74 40.52 -5.41
CA ALA A 11 13.71 39.48 -5.16
C ALA A 11 14.22 38.56 -4.04
N VAL A 12 13.54 38.56 -2.90
CA VAL A 12 13.79 37.62 -1.81
C VAL A 12 13.09 36.30 -2.20
N VAL A 13 13.87 35.30 -2.57
CA VAL A 13 13.39 33.92 -2.78
C VAL A 13 13.23 33.25 -1.41
N LEU A 14 12.01 33.13 -0.94
CA LEU A 14 11.68 32.35 0.25
C LEU A 14 11.77 30.85 -0.09
N LEU A 15 12.87 30.21 0.32
CA LEU A 15 13.00 28.76 0.30
C LEU A 15 12.15 28.17 1.43
N TRP A 16 11.03 27.58 1.08
CA TRP A 16 10.23 26.81 2.03
C TRP A 16 10.90 25.46 2.25
N PRO A 17 11.15 25.05 3.51
CA PRO A 17 11.67 23.71 3.77
C PRO A 17 10.63 22.69 3.34
N SER A 18 10.96 21.86 2.35
CA SER A 18 10.19 20.66 2.02
C SER A 18 10.34 19.70 3.20
N VAL A 19 9.29 19.53 3.99
CA VAL A 19 9.20 18.42 4.95
C VAL A 19 9.08 17.16 4.12
N ALA A 20 10.18 16.44 3.94
CA ALA A 20 10.15 15.09 3.42
C ALA A 20 9.40 14.23 4.46
N LEU A 21 8.17 13.82 4.16
CA LEU A 21 7.49 12.79 4.92
C LEU A 21 8.35 11.54 4.80
N SER A 22 8.95 11.12 5.91
CA SER A 22 9.67 9.85 6.00
C SER A 22 8.65 8.75 5.73
N GLN A 23 8.71 8.17 4.55
CA GLN A 23 7.86 7.03 4.21
C GLN A 23 8.35 5.84 5.01
N SER A 24 7.51 5.30 5.90
CA SER A 24 7.86 4.25 6.86
C SER A 24 8.20 2.90 6.23
N GLY A 25 8.14 2.81 4.89
CA GLY A 25 8.42 1.60 4.12
C GLY A 25 8.37 1.87 2.62
N THR A 26 8.35 0.81 1.83
CA THR A 26 8.36 0.88 0.35
C THR A 26 7.27 0.00 -0.25
N PRO A 27 6.46 0.53 -1.20
CA PRO A 27 5.55 -0.29 -1.99
C PRO A 27 6.33 -1.21 -2.93
N ASP A 28 5.78 -2.39 -3.19
CA ASP A 28 6.41 -3.42 -4.02
C ASP A 28 5.35 -4.35 -4.62
N CYS A 29 5.74 -5.20 -5.60
CA CYS A 29 4.89 -6.24 -6.16
C CYS A 29 3.55 -5.70 -6.68
N PHE A 30 3.60 -5.02 -7.81
CA PHE A 30 2.45 -4.36 -8.42
C PHE A 30 1.70 -5.29 -9.40
N GLY A 31 0.42 -4.99 -9.60
CA GLY A 31 -0.43 -5.64 -10.60
C GLY A 31 -0.33 -5.03 -12.00
N ASP A 32 0.79 -4.41 -12.33
CA ASP A 32 1.03 -3.73 -13.62
C ASP A 32 1.63 -4.63 -14.71
N GLY A 33 1.90 -5.90 -14.36
CA GLY A 33 2.51 -6.87 -15.26
C GLY A 33 4.04 -6.80 -15.34
N SER A 34 4.70 -5.94 -14.56
CA SER A 34 6.17 -5.86 -14.49
C SER A 34 6.81 -7.08 -13.82
N GLY A 35 6.09 -7.75 -12.93
CA GLY A 35 6.43 -9.03 -12.31
C GLY A 35 5.61 -10.18 -12.89
N THR A 36 4.96 -10.96 -12.02
CA THR A 36 3.97 -11.96 -12.44
C THR A 36 2.76 -11.25 -13.05
N PRO A 37 2.31 -11.60 -14.27
CA PRO A 37 1.10 -11.02 -14.83
C PRO A 37 -0.14 -11.33 -13.97
N CYS A 38 -1.06 -10.40 -13.88
CA CYS A 38 -2.34 -10.61 -13.25
C CYS A 38 -3.15 -11.70 -13.96
N PRO A 39 -3.95 -12.51 -13.24
CA PRO A 39 -4.81 -13.52 -13.85
C PRO A 39 -5.79 -12.84 -14.83
N CYS A 40 -6.18 -13.56 -15.91
CA CYS A 40 -7.08 -13.09 -16.98
C CYS A 40 -6.73 -11.72 -17.61
N GLY A 41 -5.49 -11.23 -17.44
CA GLY A 41 -5.04 -9.96 -18.04
C GLY A 41 -5.60 -8.71 -17.37
N ASN A 42 -6.10 -8.79 -16.14
CA ASN A 42 -6.61 -7.66 -15.37
C ASN A 42 -5.47 -6.81 -14.74
N ASN A 43 -4.39 -6.59 -15.49
CA ASN A 43 -3.31 -5.69 -15.05
C ASN A 43 -3.82 -4.26 -14.86
N ASP A 44 -3.26 -3.56 -13.86
CA ASP A 44 -3.53 -2.14 -13.63
C ASP A 44 -2.29 -1.28 -13.94
N GLY A 45 -2.34 -0.01 -13.57
CA GLY A 45 -1.20 0.89 -13.61
C GLY A 45 -0.20 0.61 -12.46
N PRO A 46 0.96 1.28 -12.47
CA PRO A 46 1.95 1.16 -11.41
C PRO A 46 1.38 1.68 -10.07
N GLY A 47 1.76 1.01 -8.97
CA GLY A 47 1.41 1.42 -7.61
C GLY A 47 0.29 0.60 -6.97
N ALA A 48 -0.53 -0.11 -7.72
CA ALA A 48 -1.67 -0.86 -7.22
C ALA A 48 -1.52 -2.38 -7.43
N GLY A 49 -2.45 -3.17 -6.87
CA GLY A 49 -2.65 -4.57 -7.21
C GLY A 49 -3.34 -4.75 -8.55
N CYS A 50 -3.77 -5.98 -8.86
CA CYS A 50 -4.54 -6.26 -10.07
C CYS A 50 -5.92 -5.59 -10.01
N ARG A 51 -6.47 -5.21 -11.19
CA ARG A 51 -7.82 -4.62 -11.27
C ARG A 51 -8.87 -5.52 -10.64
N ASN A 52 -9.74 -4.93 -9.87
CA ASN A 52 -10.93 -5.54 -9.32
C ASN A 52 -12.17 -5.27 -10.20
N THR A 53 -13.36 -5.64 -9.74
CA THR A 53 -14.62 -5.44 -10.49
C THR A 53 -15.00 -3.97 -10.68
N THR A 54 -14.39 -3.02 -9.96
CA THR A 54 -14.56 -1.57 -10.22
C THR A 54 -13.69 -1.06 -11.37
N GLY A 55 -12.79 -1.89 -11.90
CA GLY A 55 -11.90 -1.56 -13.01
C GLY A 55 -10.56 -0.93 -12.60
N VAL A 56 -10.28 -0.86 -11.29
CA VAL A 56 -9.01 -0.34 -10.74
C VAL A 56 -8.43 -1.32 -9.71
N GLY A 57 -7.12 -1.30 -9.51
CA GLY A 57 -6.43 -2.09 -8.49
C GLY A 57 -6.49 -1.42 -7.12
N CYS A 58 -6.53 -2.23 -6.07
CA CYS A 58 -6.40 -1.74 -4.70
C CYS A 58 -4.95 -1.36 -4.43
N GLU A 59 -4.75 -0.17 -3.84
CA GLU A 59 -3.45 0.35 -3.43
C GLU A 59 -3.29 0.24 -1.91
N LEU A 60 -2.15 -0.30 -1.45
CA LEU A 60 -1.72 -0.34 -0.06
C LEU A 60 -0.55 0.62 0.14
N PHE A 61 -0.65 1.46 1.16
CA PHE A 61 0.41 2.34 1.65
C PHE A 61 0.34 2.46 3.16
N ALA A 62 1.29 3.18 3.78
CA ALA A 62 1.32 3.37 5.21
C ALA A 62 1.62 4.81 5.58
N SER A 63 1.21 5.20 6.79
CA SER A 63 1.60 6.44 7.49
C SER A 63 2.12 6.11 8.88
N GLY A 64 2.67 7.10 9.57
CA GLY A 64 3.33 6.91 10.86
C GLY A 64 4.79 6.50 10.72
N SER A 65 5.38 5.94 11.72
CA SER A 65 6.79 5.54 11.75
C SER A 65 6.95 4.01 11.76
N ASN A 66 8.14 3.54 11.42
CA ASN A 66 8.54 2.14 11.56
C ASN A 66 9.17 1.85 12.94
N SER A 67 8.91 2.69 13.94
CA SER A 67 9.38 2.53 15.30
C SER A 67 8.40 1.67 16.12
N ILE A 68 8.90 0.58 16.67
CA ILE A 68 8.12 -0.28 17.58
C ILE A 68 7.77 0.49 18.86
N SER A 69 8.67 1.36 19.34
CA SER A 69 8.42 2.16 20.55
C SER A 69 7.32 3.20 20.37
N ASN A 70 7.15 3.76 19.17
CA ASN A 70 6.07 4.70 18.87
C ASN A 70 4.76 3.98 18.62
N ASP A 71 4.81 2.80 18.00
CA ASP A 71 3.66 1.96 17.62
C ASP A 71 2.55 2.74 16.90
N ASP A 72 2.96 3.62 15.98
CA ASP A 72 2.09 4.56 15.28
C ASP A 72 1.93 4.27 13.77
N LEU A 73 2.44 3.10 13.31
CA LEU A 73 2.26 2.69 11.91
C LEU A 73 0.80 2.35 11.63
N VAL A 74 0.24 3.01 10.62
CA VAL A 74 -1.11 2.74 10.12
C VAL A 74 -1.03 2.28 8.67
N LEU A 75 -1.61 1.12 8.38
CA LEU A 75 -1.78 0.63 7.01
C LEU A 75 -3.08 1.20 6.42
N HIS A 76 -3.01 1.68 5.18
CA HIS A 76 -4.14 2.23 4.44
C HIS A 76 -4.35 1.45 3.15
N ALA A 77 -5.60 1.09 2.85
CA ALA A 77 -5.97 0.53 1.56
C ALA A 77 -7.01 1.43 0.88
N THR A 78 -6.82 1.72 -0.40
CA THR A 78 -7.75 2.49 -1.22
C THR A 78 -8.15 1.71 -2.47
N ASN A 79 -9.26 2.09 -3.09
CA ASN A 79 -9.81 1.42 -4.27
C ASN A 79 -10.19 -0.06 -4.05
N ALA A 80 -10.42 -0.48 -2.81
CA ALA A 80 -11.04 -1.76 -2.52
C ALA A 80 -12.56 -1.68 -2.73
N LEU A 81 -13.28 -2.82 -2.70
CA LEU A 81 -14.73 -2.80 -2.85
C LEU A 81 -15.42 -2.24 -1.61
N PRO A 82 -16.28 -1.22 -1.74
CA PRO A 82 -17.03 -0.66 -0.63
C PRO A 82 -17.86 -1.72 0.11
N GLY A 83 -17.79 -1.70 1.45
CA GLY A 83 -18.59 -2.56 2.32
C GLY A 83 -18.23 -4.05 2.28
N GLN A 84 -17.30 -4.47 1.45
CA GLN A 84 -16.86 -5.87 1.42
C GLN A 84 -15.76 -6.11 2.46
N PRO A 85 -15.81 -7.23 3.21
CA PRO A 85 -14.78 -7.50 4.20
C PRO A 85 -13.42 -7.72 3.56
N GLY A 86 -12.39 -7.16 4.20
CA GLY A 86 -10.99 -7.35 3.86
C GLY A 86 -10.14 -7.65 5.09
N LEU A 87 -8.89 -7.97 4.87
CA LEU A 87 -7.94 -8.41 5.88
C LEU A 87 -6.58 -7.80 5.60
N PHE A 88 -6.06 -7.00 6.54
CA PHE A 88 -4.63 -6.68 6.57
C PHE A 88 -3.86 -7.89 7.09
N PHE A 89 -2.82 -8.28 6.39
CA PHE A 89 -1.97 -9.38 6.82
C PHE A 89 -0.49 -9.08 6.60
N GLN A 90 0.34 -9.77 7.35
CA GLN A 90 1.81 -9.72 7.33
C GLN A 90 2.36 -11.05 6.84
N GLY A 91 3.51 -11.02 6.18
CA GLY A 91 4.36 -12.16 5.91
C GLY A 91 5.83 -11.83 6.23
N ASP A 92 6.66 -12.84 6.44
CA ASP A 92 8.09 -12.65 6.74
C ASP A 92 8.85 -12.08 5.53
N GLY A 93 8.34 -12.24 4.32
CA GLY A 93 9.04 -11.75 3.14
C GLY A 93 8.21 -11.85 1.85
N PRO A 94 8.83 -11.42 0.74
CA PRO A 94 8.18 -11.40 -0.56
C PRO A 94 8.04 -12.80 -1.15
N VAL A 95 6.95 -13.02 -1.88
CA VAL A 95 6.71 -14.24 -2.67
C VAL A 95 7.38 -14.09 -4.04
N ASN A 96 7.97 -15.18 -4.55
CA ASN A 96 8.57 -15.26 -5.88
C ASN A 96 9.55 -14.11 -6.16
N GLY A 97 10.46 -13.83 -5.19
CA GLY A 97 11.47 -12.79 -5.33
C GLY A 97 10.92 -11.36 -5.45
N GLY A 98 9.67 -11.12 -5.03
CA GLY A 98 8.99 -9.82 -5.15
C GLY A 98 8.06 -9.71 -6.36
N ASN A 99 8.01 -10.73 -7.22
CA ASN A 99 7.11 -10.71 -8.38
C ASN A 99 5.68 -11.17 -8.03
N GLY A 100 5.48 -11.74 -6.85
CA GLY A 100 4.20 -12.31 -6.46
C GLY A 100 3.84 -13.61 -7.18
N MET A 101 2.72 -14.19 -6.80
CA MET A 101 2.11 -15.35 -7.46
C MET A 101 0.61 -15.15 -7.57
N VAL A 102 0.00 -15.69 -8.61
CA VAL A 102 -1.45 -15.64 -8.80
C VAL A 102 -2.18 -16.25 -7.59
N PHE A 103 -3.12 -15.49 -7.04
CA PHE A 103 -3.97 -15.91 -5.93
C PHE A 103 -5.32 -15.20 -6.02
N GLY A 104 -6.37 -15.95 -6.36
CA GLY A 104 -7.66 -15.38 -6.69
C GLY A 104 -7.60 -14.55 -7.97
N ASP A 105 -8.19 -13.36 -7.94
CA ASP A 105 -8.19 -12.40 -9.04
C ASP A 105 -7.01 -11.45 -9.01
N GLY A 106 -6.04 -11.67 -8.07
CA GLY A 106 -4.87 -10.84 -7.86
C GLY A 106 -3.58 -11.62 -7.69
N LEU A 107 -2.59 -10.94 -7.10
CA LEU A 107 -1.27 -11.49 -6.79
C LEU A 107 -1.05 -11.53 -5.27
N ARG A 108 -0.67 -12.69 -4.75
CA ARG A 108 -0.13 -12.79 -3.40
C ARG A 108 1.34 -12.44 -3.42
N CYS A 109 1.67 -11.35 -2.78
CA CYS A 109 3.01 -10.76 -2.75
C CYS A 109 3.77 -11.05 -1.45
N CYS A 110 3.04 -11.21 -0.34
CA CYS A 110 3.58 -11.50 0.98
C CYS A 110 3.35 -12.97 1.34
N GLY A 111 4.40 -13.63 1.84
CA GLY A 111 4.35 -15.05 2.17
C GLY A 111 5.21 -15.40 3.36
N THR A 112 5.31 -16.74 3.64
CA THR A 112 5.98 -17.33 4.79
C THR A 112 5.44 -16.78 6.13
N ASN A 113 5.07 -17.65 7.04
CA ASN A 113 4.57 -17.31 8.38
C ASN A 113 3.53 -16.17 8.36
N VAL A 114 2.46 -16.34 7.57
CA VAL A 114 1.44 -15.30 7.42
C VAL A 114 0.71 -15.07 8.74
N VAL A 115 0.73 -13.84 9.21
CA VAL A 115 -0.03 -13.35 10.36
C VAL A 115 -1.22 -12.54 9.87
N ARG A 116 -2.43 -12.88 10.32
CA ARG A 116 -3.63 -12.07 10.08
C ARG A 116 -3.68 -10.98 11.13
N LEU A 117 -3.65 -9.73 10.70
CA LEU A 117 -3.62 -8.58 11.61
C LEU A 117 -5.04 -8.14 11.95
N GLN A 118 -5.77 -7.59 10.99
CA GLN A 118 -7.06 -7.00 11.27
C GLN A 118 -8.05 -7.24 10.14
N ILE A 119 -9.29 -7.65 10.49
CA ILE A 119 -10.42 -7.71 9.54
C ILE A 119 -11.14 -6.38 9.59
N VAL A 120 -11.35 -5.76 8.42
CA VAL A 120 -11.95 -4.44 8.26
C VAL A 120 -12.88 -4.44 7.03
N SER A 121 -13.73 -3.42 6.93
CA SER A 121 -14.56 -3.20 5.75
C SER A 121 -14.32 -1.79 5.21
N PRO A 122 -13.93 -1.63 3.93
CA PRO A 122 -13.80 -0.32 3.30
C PRO A 122 -15.10 0.49 3.34
N ASP A 123 -14.95 1.79 3.45
CA ASP A 123 -16.06 2.76 3.40
C ASP A 123 -16.71 2.85 2.02
N SER A 124 -17.64 3.79 1.84
CA SER A 124 -18.34 4.02 0.56
C SER A 124 -17.42 4.45 -0.59
N ASN A 125 -16.20 4.90 -0.30
CA ASN A 125 -15.19 5.28 -1.29
C ASN A 125 -14.18 4.16 -1.56
N GLY A 126 -14.34 2.99 -0.94
CA GLY A 126 -13.40 1.88 -1.05
C GLY A 126 -12.11 2.10 -0.25
N THR A 127 -12.15 2.94 0.78
CA THR A 127 -11.00 3.29 1.62
C THR A 127 -11.14 2.69 3.02
N VAL A 128 -10.03 2.19 3.56
CA VAL A 128 -9.97 1.65 4.93
C VAL A 128 -8.56 1.79 5.50
N SER A 129 -8.48 1.92 6.82
CA SER A 129 -7.22 1.99 7.56
C SER A 129 -7.22 0.99 8.71
N SER A 130 -6.02 0.52 9.07
CA SER A 130 -5.85 -0.28 10.29
C SER A 130 -6.03 0.62 11.53
N THR A 131 -6.55 0.05 12.59
CA THR A 131 -6.74 0.70 13.91
C THR A 131 -6.01 -0.01 15.04
N ASP A 132 -5.60 -1.26 14.80
CA ASP A 132 -4.91 -2.09 15.78
C ASP A 132 -3.39 -1.88 15.65
N SER A 133 -2.63 -2.24 16.70
CA SER A 133 -1.18 -2.16 16.73
C SER A 133 -0.56 -3.11 15.69
N ILE A 134 0.03 -2.56 14.64
CA ILE A 134 0.67 -3.38 13.60
C ILE A 134 1.93 -4.06 14.15
N SER A 135 2.70 -3.38 14.98
CA SER A 135 3.91 -3.96 15.59
C SER A 135 3.59 -5.03 16.60
N GLY A 136 2.60 -4.80 17.46
CA GLY A 136 2.17 -5.72 18.50
C GLY A 136 1.50 -6.98 17.93
N ASP A 137 0.49 -6.81 17.07
CA ASP A 137 -0.25 -7.93 16.48
C ASP A 137 0.61 -8.74 15.51
N GLY A 138 1.54 -8.07 14.82
CA GLY A 138 2.54 -8.69 13.95
C GLY A 138 3.67 -9.41 14.68
N GLY A 139 3.84 -9.17 15.98
CA GLY A 139 4.91 -9.75 16.78
C GLY A 139 6.30 -9.40 16.27
N VAL A 140 6.48 -8.17 15.77
CA VAL A 140 7.75 -7.73 15.16
C VAL A 140 8.77 -7.34 16.22
N ILE A 141 10.04 -7.52 15.92
CA ILE A 141 11.17 -7.09 16.76
C ILE A 141 12.08 -6.14 15.98
N PRO A 142 12.91 -5.32 16.66
CA PRO A 142 13.84 -4.41 15.97
C PRO A 142 14.79 -5.17 15.04
N GLY A 143 14.93 -4.67 13.82
CA GLY A 143 15.72 -5.29 12.74
C GLY A 143 14.91 -6.18 11.81
N ASP A 144 13.66 -6.51 12.14
CA ASP A 144 12.79 -7.25 11.22
C ASP A 144 12.46 -6.43 9.97
N THR A 145 12.36 -7.13 8.85
CA THR A 145 11.69 -6.60 7.65
C THR A 145 10.47 -7.43 7.38
N ARG A 146 9.30 -6.79 7.34
CA ARG A 146 8.02 -7.45 7.12
C ARG A 146 7.36 -6.95 5.85
N CYS A 147 6.60 -7.85 5.22
CA CYS A 147 5.81 -7.58 4.03
C CYS A 147 4.32 -7.54 4.42
N TYR A 148 3.62 -6.47 4.06
CA TYR A 148 2.21 -6.25 4.34
C TYR A 148 1.41 -6.25 3.07
N GLN A 149 0.16 -6.75 3.12
CA GLN A 149 -0.74 -6.77 1.99
C GLN A 149 -2.19 -6.74 2.49
N PHE A 150 -3.12 -6.22 1.68
CA PHE A 150 -4.55 -6.22 1.94
C PHE A 150 -5.24 -7.20 1.00
N TRP A 151 -5.88 -8.21 1.56
CA TRP A 151 -6.79 -9.13 0.88
C TRP A 151 -8.23 -8.64 1.08
N TYR A 152 -9.09 -8.73 0.08
CA TYR A 152 -10.48 -8.31 0.19
C TYR A 152 -11.41 -9.12 -0.72
N ARG A 153 -12.68 -9.20 -0.33
CA ARG A 153 -13.72 -9.83 -1.13
C ARG A 153 -14.06 -8.96 -2.33
N ASP A 154 -14.21 -9.62 -3.48
CA ASP A 154 -14.63 -9.04 -4.76
C ASP A 154 -15.69 -9.93 -5.43
N PRO A 155 -16.90 -10.07 -4.82
CA PRO A 155 -17.88 -11.07 -5.23
C PRO A 155 -18.69 -10.70 -6.47
N SER A 156 -18.62 -9.44 -6.96
CA SER A 156 -19.44 -8.92 -8.05
C SER A 156 -19.18 -9.69 -9.35
N GLY A 157 -20.17 -10.39 -9.85
CA GLY A 157 -20.05 -11.18 -11.10
C GLY A 157 -19.01 -12.30 -11.06
N GLY A 158 -18.58 -12.70 -9.85
CA GLY A 158 -17.50 -13.68 -9.66
C GLY A 158 -16.12 -13.07 -9.49
N GLY A 159 -16.02 -11.73 -9.34
CA GLY A 159 -14.75 -10.99 -9.32
C GLY A 159 -14.24 -10.69 -10.73
N ALA A 160 -13.11 -10.01 -10.84
CA ALA A 160 -12.52 -9.60 -12.12
C ALA A 160 -12.18 -10.80 -13.02
N CYS A 161 -11.76 -11.94 -12.42
CA CYS A 161 -11.40 -13.17 -13.11
C CYS A 161 -12.20 -14.39 -12.62
N GLY A 162 -13.19 -14.22 -11.75
CA GLY A 162 -14.10 -15.26 -11.30
C GLY A 162 -13.78 -15.90 -9.94
N ALA A 163 -12.71 -15.48 -9.23
CA ALA A 163 -12.37 -16.04 -7.93
C ALA A 163 -13.15 -15.41 -6.77
N GLY A 164 -13.67 -14.19 -6.93
CA GLY A 164 -14.49 -13.50 -5.95
C GLY A 164 -13.69 -12.86 -4.81
N PHE A 165 -12.40 -12.70 -4.97
CA PHE A 165 -11.50 -11.94 -4.07
C PHE A 165 -10.25 -11.46 -4.81
N ASN A 166 -9.65 -10.38 -4.30
CA ASN A 166 -8.47 -9.78 -4.88
C ASN A 166 -7.51 -9.29 -3.78
N LEU A 167 -6.33 -8.78 -4.18
CA LEU A 167 -5.30 -8.27 -3.28
C LEU A 167 -4.73 -6.95 -3.80
N SER A 168 -4.26 -6.11 -2.87
CA SER A 168 -3.48 -4.92 -3.17
C SER A 168 -2.06 -5.26 -3.67
N ASN A 169 -1.28 -4.24 -4.04
CA ASN A 169 0.19 -4.34 -4.01
C ASN A 169 0.67 -4.70 -2.59
N SER A 170 1.94 -5.04 -2.44
CA SER A 170 2.55 -5.18 -1.12
C SER A 170 3.24 -3.90 -0.64
N PHE A 171 3.51 -3.83 0.66
CA PHE A 171 4.26 -2.76 1.30
C PHE A 171 5.27 -3.36 2.28
N LYS A 172 6.56 -3.00 2.14
CA LYS A 172 7.64 -3.50 2.99
C LYS A 172 8.03 -2.48 4.04
N VAL A 173 8.17 -2.93 5.29
CA VAL A 173 8.60 -2.11 6.44
C VAL A 173 9.79 -2.76 7.11
N GLY A 174 10.88 -1.99 7.26
CA GLY A 174 12.03 -2.37 8.10
C GLY A 174 11.86 -1.77 9.48
N TRP A 175 11.59 -2.62 10.49
CA TRP A 175 11.27 -2.20 11.84
C TRP A 175 12.51 -1.81 12.65
N GLN A 176 12.37 -0.79 13.45
CA GLN A 176 13.39 -0.27 14.37
C GLN A 176 12.80 -0.01 15.76
N LEU A 177 13.68 0.24 16.74
CA LEU A 177 13.26 0.48 18.12
C LEU A 177 12.51 1.82 18.26
#